data_32dbd47e04b1878acb743d7affea9def
#
_entry.id   32dbd47e04b1878acb743d7affea9def
#
_cell.length_a   1.000
_cell.length_b   1.000
_cell.length_c   1.000
_cell.angle_alpha   90.00
_cell.angle_beta   90.00
_cell.angle_gamma   90.00
#
_symmetry.space_group_name_H-M   'P 1'
#
loop_
_entity.id
_entity.type
_entity.pdbx_description
1 polymer ?
#
loop_
_entity_poly.entity_id
_entity_poly.type
_entity_poly.pdbx_seq_one_letter_code
_entity_poly.pdbx_strand_id
1 'polypeptide(L)'
;MSSANMSSTLTVQGIEVSFFSGGGRRDYVSLTDIARYKSATPKDVIKNWMRGREVIEYLGLWERLHNPEFKGVEFDSFKQEAGRNAFVLTPRQWIDQTGAIGMVSRSGRYGGGTFAHTDIAFEFASWVSPEFKLYLITDYQRLKLEERKTSTLEWKVTRELSKVNYLLHTDAVRDKLVPDEVDEAHRSKV
;
A
#
# COMPACT_ATOMS: atom_id res chain seq x y z
N MET A 1 -7.24 -7.11 27.47
CA MET A 1 -5.80 -6.77 27.39
C MET A 1 -5.66 -5.73 26.31
N SER A 2 -5.41 -4.48 26.72
CA SER A 2 -5.35 -3.32 25.83
C SER A 2 -4.02 -3.39 25.07
N SER A 3 -4.05 -3.77 23.81
CA SER A 3 -2.88 -3.62 22.92
C SER A 3 -2.62 -2.12 22.78
N ALA A 4 -1.56 -1.65 23.42
CA ALA A 4 -1.06 -0.29 23.23
C ALA A 4 -0.79 -0.09 21.74
N ASN A 5 -1.60 0.72 21.08
CA ASN A 5 -1.39 1.18 19.72
C ASN A 5 -0.08 1.98 19.73
N MET A 6 1.04 1.35 19.40
CA MET A 6 2.32 2.03 19.28
C MET A 6 2.19 3.04 18.13
N SER A 7 2.16 4.32 18.50
CA SER A 7 2.31 5.43 17.56
C SER A 7 3.80 5.53 17.23
N SER A 8 4.14 5.38 15.97
CA SER A 8 5.48 5.62 15.44
C SER A 8 5.49 6.92 14.65
N THR A 9 6.64 7.52 14.48
CA THR A 9 6.82 8.79 13.74
C THR A 9 7.79 8.56 12.61
N LEU A 10 7.45 9.03 11.42
CA LEU A 10 8.31 9.03 10.23
C LEU A 10 8.59 10.47 9.84
N THR A 11 9.84 10.79 9.57
CA THR A 11 10.21 12.12 9.06
C THR A 11 10.21 12.09 7.52
N VAL A 12 9.30 12.84 6.92
CA VAL A 12 9.21 13.00 5.45
C VAL A 12 9.47 14.48 5.13
N GLN A 13 10.52 14.77 4.38
CA GLN A 13 10.91 16.16 4.02
C GLN A 13 10.97 17.13 5.21
N GLY A 14 11.48 16.65 6.36
CA GLY A 14 11.61 17.46 7.57
C GLY A 14 10.32 17.59 8.41
N ILE A 15 9.25 16.89 8.03
CA ILE A 15 7.98 16.87 8.76
C ILE A 15 7.84 15.53 9.48
N GLU A 16 7.53 15.61 10.77
CA GLU A 16 7.18 14.43 11.55
C GLU A 16 5.72 14.04 11.27
N VAL A 17 5.53 12.87 10.68
CA VAL A 17 4.22 12.29 10.39
C VAL A 17 4.00 11.10 11.31
N SER A 18 2.98 11.16 12.12
CA SER A 18 2.58 10.10 13.02
C SER A 18 1.82 9.01 12.28
N PHE A 19 2.09 7.75 12.62
CA PHE A 19 1.32 6.61 12.13
C PHE A 19 1.09 5.59 13.24
N PHE A 20 0.06 4.77 13.10
CA PHE A 20 -0.20 3.65 13.99
C PHE A 20 -0.71 2.43 13.21
N SER A 21 -0.41 1.25 13.71
CA SER A 21 -0.93 0.00 13.14
C SER A 21 -2.31 -0.30 13.71
N GLY A 22 -3.29 -0.49 12.82
CA GLY A 22 -4.69 -0.75 13.17
C GLY A 22 -5.02 -2.23 13.42
N GLY A 23 -4.00 -3.09 13.50
CA GLY A 23 -4.17 -4.55 13.56
C GLY A 23 -4.31 -5.19 12.17
N GLY A 24 -3.64 -6.31 11.95
CA GLY A 24 -3.50 -6.89 10.62
C GLY A 24 -2.57 -6.02 9.74
N ARG A 25 -2.83 -5.93 8.44
CA ARG A 25 -2.04 -5.14 7.47
C ARG A 25 -2.53 -3.69 7.29
N ARG A 26 -3.17 -3.10 8.31
CA ARG A 26 -3.76 -1.76 8.19
C ARG A 26 -2.94 -0.76 8.97
N ASP A 27 -2.15 0.04 8.28
CA ASP A 27 -1.42 1.15 8.84
C ASP A 27 -2.14 2.47 8.54
N TYR A 28 -2.30 3.30 9.55
CA TYR A 28 -2.97 4.59 9.47
C TYR A 28 -1.98 5.71 9.68
N VAL A 29 -1.98 6.65 8.76
CA VAL A 29 -1.07 7.81 8.69
C VAL A 29 -1.85 9.07 9.05
N SER A 30 -1.22 9.99 9.78
CA SER A 30 -1.82 11.24 10.20
C SER A 30 -2.00 12.22 9.03
N LEU A 31 -3.22 12.38 8.55
CA LEU A 31 -3.56 13.45 7.61
C LEU A 31 -3.37 14.84 8.21
N THR A 32 -3.56 14.95 9.54
CA THR A 32 -3.38 16.22 10.26
C THR A 32 -1.94 16.70 10.19
N ASP A 33 -0.95 15.80 10.31
CA ASP A 33 0.45 16.15 10.23
C ASP A 33 0.84 16.51 8.79
N ILE A 34 0.38 15.75 7.80
CA ILE A 34 0.57 16.07 6.37
C ILE A 34 -0.04 17.46 6.04
N ALA A 35 -1.24 17.75 6.55
CA ALA A 35 -1.91 19.03 6.29
C ALA A 35 -1.17 20.23 6.89
N ARG A 36 -0.44 20.05 7.99
CA ARG A 36 0.40 21.11 8.60
C ARG A 36 1.50 21.62 7.66
N TYR A 37 1.93 20.81 6.71
CA TYR A 37 2.84 21.25 5.67
C TYR A 37 2.28 22.40 4.83
N LYS A 38 0.96 22.37 4.58
CA LYS A 38 0.28 23.37 3.74
C LYS A 38 -0.25 24.56 4.54
N SER A 39 -0.67 24.35 5.79
CA SER A 39 -1.36 25.39 6.56
C SER A 39 -1.31 25.16 8.06
N ALA A 40 -1.31 26.25 8.82
CA ALA A 40 -1.49 26.24 10.26
C ALA A 40 -2.89 25.73 10.70
N THR A 41 -3.85 25.64 9.78
CA THR A 41 -5.21 25.13 10.01
C THR A 41 -5.44 23.79 9.30
N PRO A 42 -4.84 22.69 9.76
CA PRO A 42 -4.88 21.39 9.08
C PRO A 42 -6.30 20.85 8.88
N LYS A 43 -7.22 21.15 9.79
CA LYS A 43 -8.63 20.74 9.68
C LYS A 43 -9.31 21.32 8.43
N ASP A 44 -8.99 22.55 8.07
CA ASP A 44 -9.57 23.21 6.90
C ASP A 44 -8.97 22.68 5.61
N VAL A 45 -7.68 22.32 5.62
CA VAL A 45 -7.02 21.65 4.50
C VAL A 45 -7.72 20.32 4.19
N ILE A 46 -7.95 19.49 5.23
CA ILE A 46 -8.63 18.19 5.07
C ILE A 46 -10.07 18.37 4.58
N LYS A 47 -10.83 19.29 5.17
CA LYS A 47 -12.20 19.60 4.70
C LYS A 47 -12.23 20.08 3.25
N ASN A 48 -11.28 20.92 2.86
CA ASN A 48 -11.19 21.43 1.50
C ASN A 48 -10.89 20.31 0.49
N TRP A 49 -10.01 19.37 0.85
CA TRP A 49 -9.76 18.16 0.06
C TRP A 49 -11.04 17.33 -0.10
N MET A 50 -11.77 17.08 0.99
CA MET A 50 -13.01 16.30 0.99
C MET A 50 -14.19 16.98 0.28
N ARG A 51 -14.06 18.23 -0.18
CA ARG A 51 -15.08 18.88 -1.03
C ARG A 51 -15.02 18.41 -2.48
N GLY A 52 -13.88 17.88 -2.90
CA GLY A 52 -13.67 17.41 -4.27
C GLY A 52 -14.52 16.19 -4.59
N ARG A 53 -15.23 16.23 -5.72
CA ARG A 53 -16.04 15.09 -6.18
C ARG A 53 -15.17 13.85 -6.44
N GLU A 54 -14.03 14.04 -7.07
CA GLU A 54 -13.06 12.97 -7.34
C GLU A 54 -12.55 12.30 -6.05
N VAL A 55 -12.36 13.09 -5.00
CA VAL A 55 -11.96 12.61 -3.68
C VAL A 55 -13.04 11.74 -3.06
N ILE A 56 -14.29 12.20 -3.08
CA ILE A 56 -15.43 11.41 -2.54
C ILE A 56 -15.61 10.12 -3.32
N GLU A 57 -15.48 10.15 -4.65
CA GLU A 57 -15.54 8.97 -5.49
C GLU A 57 -14.40 7.99 -5.17
N TYR A 58 -13.17 8.48 -4.97
CA TYR A 58 -12.01 7.68 -4.58
C TYR A 58 -12.21 7.02 -3.19
N LEU A 59 -12.61 7.80 -2.19
CA LEU A 59 -12.88 7.29 -0.85
C LEU A 59 -13.98 6.22 -0.87
N GLY A 60 -15.07 6.44 -1.60
CA GLY A 60 -16.15 5.46 -1.73
C GLY A 60 -15.72 4.18 -2.46
N LEU A 61 -14.89 4.30 -3.49
CA LEU A 61 -14.33 3.14 -4.18
C LEU A 61 -13.42 2.32 -3.25
N TRP A 62 -12.54 3.00 -2.50
CA TRP A 62 -11.66 2.34 -1.54
C TRP A 62 -12.47 1.59 -0.46
N GLU A 63 -13.50 2.22 0.11
CA GLU A 63 -14.37 1.60 1.11
C GLU A 63 -15.10 0.37 0.52
N ARG A 64 -15.67 0.46 -0.67
CA ARG A 64 -16.34 -0.68 -1.31
C ARG A 64 -15.42 -1.89 -1.52
N LEU A 65 -14.14 -1.66 -1.75
CA LEU A 65 -13.15 -2.72 -1.92
C LEU A 65 -12.70 -3.37 -0.60
N HIS A 66 -12.73 -2.62 0.51
CA HIS A 66 -12.11 -3.05 1.77
C HIS A 66 -13.09 -3.17 2.95
N ASN A 67 -14.33 -2.68 2.79
CA ASN A 67 -15.31 -2.58 3.87
C ASN A 67 -16.67 -3.17 3.45
N PRO A 68 -16.98 -4.41 3.80
CA PRO A 68 -18.27 -5.02 3.51
C PRO A 68 -19.47 -4.31 4.16
N GLU A 69 -19.25 -3.59 5.27
CA GLU A 69 -20.27 -2.88 6.02
C GLU A 69 -20.48 -1.43 5.56
N PHE A 70 -19.83 -1.04 4.44
CA PHE A 70 -19.91 0.32 3.92
C PHE A 70 -21.31 0.67 3.41
N LYS A 71 -21.86 1.79 3.89
CA LYS A 71 -23.19 2.24 3.56
C LYS A 71 -23.23 3.01 2.25
N GLY A 72 -23.54 2.29 1.16
CA GLY A 72 -23.50 2.83 -0.20
C GLY A 72 -24.54 3.91 -0.48
N VAL A 73 -25.70 3.88 0.19
CA VAL A 73 -26.79 4.86 0.00
C VAL A 73 -26.36 6.24 0.52
N GLU A 74 -25.78 6.29 1.71
CA GLU A 74 -25.26 7.51 2.33
C GLU A 74 -24.08 8.08 1.50
N PHE A 75 -23.23 7.19 0.99
CA PHE A 75 -22.18 7.58 0.07
C PHE A 75 -22.72 8.23 -1.22
N ASP A 76 -23.74 7.65 -1.84
CA ASP A 76 -24.31 8.17 -3.08
C ASP A 76 -24.91 9.59 -2.86
N SER A 77 -25.46 9.86 -1.68
CA SER A 77 -25.90 11.22 -1.31
C SER A 77 -24.72 12.21 -1.28
N PHE A 78 -23.61 11.84 -0.61
CA PHE A 78 -22.42 12.71 -0.60
C PHE A 78 -21.83 12.91 -2.00
N LYS A 79 -21.81 11.86 -2.81
CA LYS A 79 -21.32 11.94 -4.20
C LYS A 79 -22.13 12.90 -5.06
N GLN A 80 -23.45 12.97 -4.89
CA GLN A 80 -24.32 13.90 -5.63
C GLN A 80 -24.08 15.35 -5.23
N GLU A 81 -23.74 15.63 -3.98
CA GLU A 81 -23.50 16.96 -3.46
C GLU A 81 -22.05 17.43 -3.63
N ALA A 82 -21.10 16.49 -3.72
CA ALA A 82 -19.68 16.77 -3.83
C ALA A 82 -19.36 17.66 -5.06
N GLY A 83 -18.46 18.61 -4.86
CA GLY A 83 -18.08 19.59 -5.87
C GLY A 83 -18.97 20.83 -5.94
N ARG A 84 -20.12 20.87 -5.25
CA ARG A 84 -20.95 22.08 -5.14
C ARG A 84 -20.31 23.09 -4.17
N ASN A 85 -20.47 24.38 -4.43
CA ASN A 85 -19.87 25.44 -3.61
C ASN A 85 -20.27 25.38 -2.11
N ALA A 86 -21.50 24.99 -1.82
CA ALA A 86 -22.02 24.87 -0.45
C ALA A 86 -21.68 23.53 0.23
N PHE A 87 -21.13 22.57 -0.51
CA PHE A 87 -20.82 21.26 0.05
C PHE A 87 -19.64 21.32 1.02
N VAL A 88 -19.86 20.87 2.24
CA VAL A 88 -18.83 20.75 3.27
C VAL A 88 -19.01 19.41 3.95
N LEU A 89 -17.96 18.59 3.95
CA LEU A 89 -17.94 17.30 4.59
C LEU A 89 -16.72 17.21 5.52
N THR A 90 -16.94 16.79 6.76
CA THR A 90 -15.88 16.54 7.71
C THR A 90 -15.52 15.05 7.74
N PRO A 91 -14.27 14.67 8.09
CA PRO A 91 -13.91 13.28 8.27
C PRO A 91 -14.83 12.52 9.23
N ARG A 92 -15.24 13.18 10.31
CA ARG A 92 -16.14 12.58 11.28
C ARG A 92 -17.52 12.28 10.71
N GLN A 93 -18.12 13.23 9.97
CA GLN A 93 -19.41 13.01 9.31
C GLN A 93 -19.32 11.86 8.29
N TRP A 94 -18.23 11.81 7.52
CA TRP A 94 -17.98 10.71 6.59
C TRP A 94 -17.98 9.37 7.32
N ILE A 95 -17.18 9.23 8.38
CA ILE A 95 -17.07 7.99 9.19
C ILE A 95 -18.40 7.62 9.81
N ASP A 96 -19.05 8.57 10.50
CA ASP A 96 -20.27 8.30 11.29
C ASP A 96 -21.45 7.92 10.38
N GLN A 97 -21.57 8.52 9.20
CA GLN A 97 -22.71 8.29 8.32
C GLN A 97 -22.50 7.07 7.42
N THR A 98 -21.32 6.90 6.83
CA THR A 98 -21.06 5.82 5.86
C THR A 98 -20.54 4.53 6.52
N GLY A 99 -20.17 4.56 7.80
CA GLY A 99 -19.49 3.43 8.44
C GLY A 99 -18.08 3.18 7.90
N ALA A 100 -17.44 4.22 7.36
CA ALA A 100 -16.11 4.13 6.75
C ALA A 100 -15.05 3.63 7.73
N ILE A 101 -14.16 2.78 7.26
CA ILE A 101 -13.00 2.24 8.00
C ILE A 101 -11.66 2.79 7.51
N GLY A 102 -11.61 3.33 6.30
CA GLY A 102 -10.38 3.89 5.72
C GLY A 102 -9.88 5.16 6.40
N MET A 103 -10.72 5.79 7.22
CA MET A 103 -10.37 6.98 7.99
C MET A 103 -10.75 6.82 9.46
N VAL A 104 -9.97 7.45 10.35
CA VAL A 104 -10.19 7.47 11.80
C VAL A 104 -10.05 8.90 12.30
N SER A 105 -11.04 9.38 13.07
CA SER A 105 -11.01 10.67 13.74
C SER A 105 -10.83 10.48 15.25
N ARG A 106 -9.73 10.96 15.81
CA ARG A 106 -9.42 10.88 17.23
C ARG A 106 -9.53 12.26 17.87
N SER A 107 -10.21 12.32 19.02
CA SER A 107 -10.25 13.50 19.86
C SER A 107 -9.13 13.44 20.89
N GLY A 108 -8.56 14.57 21.26
CA GLY A 108 -7.56 14.65 22.32
C GLY A 108 -6.54 15.76 22.08
N ARG A 109 -5.99 16.28 23.19
CA ARG A 109 -4.97 17.33 23.15
C ARG A 109 -3.60 16.79 22.70
N TYR A 110 -3.32 15.52 23.04
CA TYR A 110 -2.08 14.82 22.71
C TYR A 110 -2.43 13.60 21.86
N GLY A 111 -2.11 13.64 20.57
CA GLY A 111 -2.37 12.55 19.62
C GLY A 111 -3.77 12.52 19.01
N GLY A 112 -4.57 13.57 19.16
CA GLY A 112 -5.82 13.77 18.43
C GLY A 112 -5.55 14.22 16.98
N GLY A 113 -6.44 13.85 16.06
CA GLY A 113 -6.32 14.22 14.65
C GLY A 113 -7.14 13.31 13.74
N THR A 114 -6.99 13.53 12.46
CA THR A 114 -7.54 12.65 11.41
C THR A 114 -6.43 11.79 10.87
N PHE A 115 -6.66 10.50 10.86
CA PHE A 115 -5.77 9.48 10.31
C PHE A 115 -6.50 8.76 9.17
N ALA A 116 -5.74 8.26 8.19
CA ALA A 116 -6.30 7.48 7.11
C ALA A 116 -5.38 6.29 6.77
N HIS A 117 -5.98 5.25 6.19
CA HIS A 117 -5.21 4.16 5.61
C HIS A 117 -4.14 4.69 4.67
N THR A 118 -3.03 3.99 4.56
CA THR A 118 -1.85 4.42 3.77
C THR A 118 -2.21 4.86 2.36
N ASP A 119 -3.09 4.14 1.66
CA ASP A 119 -3.51 4.49 0.29
C ASP A 119 -4.20 5.85 0.23
N ILE A 120 -5.12 6.09 1.18
CA ILE A 120 -5.86 7.36 1.29
C ILE A 120 -4.92 8.50 1.70
N ALA A 121 -3.96 8.22 2.58
CA ALA A 121 -2.97 9.19 3.01
C ALA A 121 -2.04 9.60 1.86
N PHE A 122 -1.67 8.68 0.97
CA PHE A 122 -0.87 8.97 -0.21
C PHE A 122 -1.64 9.82 -1.24
N GLU A 123 -2.92 9.54 -1.45
CA GLU A 123 -3.77 10.38 -2.29
C GLU A 123 -3.87 11.80 -1.72
N PHE A 124 -4.13 11.93 -0.42
CA PHE A 124 -4.17 13.22 0.26
C PHE A 124 -2.83 13.96 0.16
N ALA A 125 -1.72 13.31 0.42
CA ALA A 125 -0.38 13.90 0.33
C ALA A 125 -0.06 14.37 -1.10
N SER A 126 -0.46 13.61 -2.10
CA SER A 126 -0.32 13.96 -3.51
C SER A 126 -1.14 15.20 -3.90
N TRP A 127 -2.32 15.38 -3.29
CA TRP A 127 -3.14 16.57 -3.46
C TRP A 127 -2.56 17.78 -2.70
N VAL A 128 -1.94 17.57 -1.55
CA VAL A 128 -1.32 18.63 -0.74
C VAL A 128 -0.07 19.18 -1.41
N SER A 129 0.78 18.32 -1.95
CA SER A 129 2.07 18.67 -2.55
C SER A 129 2.28 17.96 -3.90
N PRO A 130 2.29 18.72 -5.00
CA PRO A 130 2.67 18.18 -6.32
C PRO A 130 4.09 17.59 -6.36
N GLU A 131 5.01 18.15 -5.58
CA GLU A 131 6.38 17.67 -5.45
C GLU A 131 6.39 16.28 -4.80
N PHE A 132 5.58 16.07 -3.76
CA PHE A 132 5.42 14.77 -3.13
C PHE A 132 4.81 13.74 -4.11
N LYS A 133 3.84 14.15 -4.91
CA LYS A 133 3.27 13.30 -5.97
C LYS A 133 4.34 12.86 -6.97
N LEU A 134 5.17 13.79 -7.41
CA LEU A 134 6.25 13.48 -8.35
C LEU A 134 7.29 12.54 -7.72
N TYR A 135 7.64 12.77 -6.44
CA TYR A 135 8.52 11.89 -5.70
C TYR A 135 7.97 10.45 -5.62
N LEU A 136 6.70 10.29 -5.25
CA LEU A 136 6.06 8.97 -5.20
C LEU A 136 6.11 8.23 -6.54
N ILE A 137 5.81 8.94 -7.63
CA ILE A 137 5.85 8.36 -8.98
C ILE A 137 7.27 7.89 -9.33
N THR A 138 8.26 8.74 -9.06
CA THR A 138 9.67 8.44 -9.35
C THR A 138 10.18 7.27 -8.51
N ASP A 139 9.85 7.24 -7.22
CA ASP A 139 10.26 6.17 -6.31
C ASP A 139 9.60 4.83 -6.66
N TYR A 140 8.31 4.85 -7.02
CA TYR A 140 7.62 3.67 -7.55
C TYR A 140 8.30 3.12 -8.81
N GLN A 141 8.66 3.99 -9.76
CA GLN A 141 9.35 3.58 -10.98
C GLN A 141 10.72 2.95 -10.67
N ARG A 142 11.47 3.54 -9.73
CA ARG A 142 12.75 3.01 -9.26
C ARG A 142 12.58 1.62 -8.65
N LEU A 143 11.64 1.44 -7.73
CA LEU A 143 11.35 0.16 -7.07
C LEU A 143 10.93 -0.91 -8.09
N LYS A 144 10.12 -0.56 -9.08
CA LYS A 144 9.72 -1.48 -10.16
C LYS A 144 10.90 -1.92 -11.03
N LEU A 145 11.86 -1.04 -11.28
CA LEU A 145 13.08 -1.39 -12.00
C LEU A 145 13.98 -2.31 -11.16
N GLU A 146 14.10 -2.08 -9.87
CA GLU A 146 14.86 -2.92 -8.94
C GLU A 146 14.23 -4.32 -8.82
N GLU A 147 12.91 -4.40 -8.65
CA GLU A 147 12.15 -5.66 -8.62
C GLU A 147 12.39 -6.50 -9.89
N ARG A 148 12.34 -5.88 -11.07
CA ARG A 148 12.64 -6.56 -12.35
C ARG A 148 14.06 -7.08 -12.40
N LYS A 149 15.04 -6.32 -11.92
CA LYS A 149 16.44 -6.77 -11.87
C LYS A 149 16.63 -7.96 -10.96
N THR A 150 16.04 -7.92 -9.77
CA THR A 150 16.09 -9.01 -8.77
C THR A 150 15.43 -10.28 -9.30
N SER A 151 14.22 -10.18 -9.85
CA SER A 151 13.51 -11.31 -10.47
C SER A 151 14.29 -11.94 -11.62
N THR A 152 14.95 -11.12 -12.47
CA THR A 152 15.79 -11.62 -13.56
C THR A 152 17.04 -12.34 -13.04
N LEU A 153 17.63 -11.86 -11.94
CA LEU A 153 18.78 -12.48 -11.30
C LEU A 153 18.41 -13.82 -10.67
N GLU A 154 17.33 -13.86 -9.90
CA GLU A 154 16.80 -15.08 -9.30
C GLU A 154 16.49 -16.16 -10.34
N TRP A 155 15.88 -15.79 -11.46
CA TRP A 155 15.61 -16.70 -12.55
C TRP A 155 16.89 -17.26 -13.17
N LYS A 156 17.92 -16.43 -13.39
CA LYS A 156 19.23 -16.88 -13.87
C LYS A 156 19.89 -17.85 -12.91
N VAL A 157 19.92 -17.53 -11.62
CA VAL A 157 20.50 -18.39 -10.57
C VAL A 157 19.77 -19.73 -10.50
N THR A 158 18.43 -19.72 -10.49
CA THR A 158 17.62 -20.94 -10.48
C THR A 158 17.88 -21.82 -11.69
N ARG A 159 18.02 -21.21 -12.87
CA ARG A 159 18.33 -21.93 -14.11
C ARG A 159 19.73 -22.57 -14.07
N GLU A 160 20.74 -21.87 -13.56
CA GLU A 160 22.08 -22.42 -13.45
C GLU A 160 22.14 -23.54 -12.42
N LEU A 161 21.48 -23.39 -11.26
CA LEU A 161 21.36 -24.45 -10.26
C LEU A 161 20.64 -25.69 -10.80
N SER A 162 19.59 -25.52 -11.60
CA SER A 162 18.88 -26.63 -12.25
C SER A 162 19.78 -27.39 -13.23
N LYS A 163 20.64 -26.72 -13.99
CA LYS A 163 21.63 -27.37 -14.86
C LYS A 163 22.65 -28.18 -14.06
N VAL A 164 23.19 -27.61 -12.99
CA VAL A 164 24.15 -28.30 -12.12
C VAL A 164 23.51 -29.55 -11.49
N ASN A 165 22.29 -29.42 -10.99
CA ASN A 165 21.56 -30.54 -10.41
C ASN A 165 21.29 -31.67 -11.43
N TYR A 166 20.92 -31.31 -12.66
CA TYR A 166 20.75 -32.28 -13.74
C TYR A 166 22.03 -33.04 -14.06
N LEU A 167 23.17 -32.34 -14.16
CA LEU A 167 24.48 -32.95 -14.40
C LEU A 167 24.86 -33.92 -13.28
N LEU A 168 24.71 -33.51 -12.00
CA LEU A 168 25.01 -34.38 -10.84
C LEU A 168 24.15 -35.63 -10.82
N HIS A 169 22.86 -35.53 -11.14
CA HIS A 169 21.96 -36.68 -11.23
C HIS A 169 22.33 -37.61 -12.37
N THR A 170 22.68 -37.07 -13.53
CA THR A 170 23.05 -37.85 -14.71
C THR A 170 24.36 -38.59 -14.48
N ASP A 171 25.36 -37.95 -13.87
CA ASP A 171 26.63 -38.58 -13.52
C ASP A 171 26.45 -39.66 -12.45
N ALA A 172 25.63 -39.43 -11.41
CA ALA A 172 25.34 -40.41 -10.38
C ALA A 172 24.58 -41.65 -10.93
N VAL A 173 23.69 -41.47 -11.90
CA VAL A 173 23.03 -42.57 -12.60
C VAL A 173 24.01 -43.36 -13.45
N ARG A 174 24.88 -42.66 -14.18
CA ARG A 174 25.90 -43.28 -15.02
C ARG A 174 26.91 -44.12 -14.21
N ASP A 175 27.38 -43.59 -13.08
CA ASP A 175 28.43 -44.26 -12.28
C ASP A 175 27.91 -45.34 -11.36
N LYS A 176 26.61 -45.30 -10.96
CA LYS A 176 26.06 -46.25 -9.98
C LYS A 176 25.01 -47.22 -10.50
N LEU A 177 24.37 -46.92 -11.62
CA LEU A 177 23.26 -47.73 -12.14
C LEU A 177 23.57 -48.41 -13.47
N VAL A 178 24.65 -48.06 -14.17
CA VAL A 178 25.12 -48.76 -15.37
C VAL A 178 26.20 -49.74 -14.94
N PRO A 179 26.00 -51.08 -14.97
CA PRO A 179 27.04 -52.06 -14.65
C PRO A 179 28.19 -51.96 -15.65
N ASP A 180 29.40 -52.14 -15.15
CA ASP A 180 30.64 -52.09 -15.97
C ASP A 180 30.72 -53.16 -17.07
N GLU A 181 29.80 -54.11 -17.11
CA GLU A 181 29.73 -55.23 -18.04
C GLU A 181 28.66 -55.12 -19.14
N VAL A 182 28.22 -53.90 -19.50
CA VAL A 182 27.35 -53.77 -20.67
C VAL A 182 28.21 -53.71 -21.94
N ASP A 183 28.17 -54.82 -22.68
CA ASP A 183 28.85 -55.03 -23.95
C ASP A 183 28.74 -53.81 -24.87
N GLU A 184 29.83 -53.38 -25.52
CA GLU A 184 29.92 -52.20 -26.38
C GLU A 184 28.80 -52.08 -27.44
N ALA A 185 28.24 -53.25 -27.84
CA ALA A 185 27.11 -53.36 -28.78
C ALA A 185 25.81 -52.76 -28.29
N HIS A 186 25.62 -52.57 -26.97
CA HIS A 186 24.41 -51.98 -26.37
C HIS A 186 24.56 -50.48 -26.02
N ARG A 187 25.76 -49.92 -26.01
CA ARG A 187 26.05 -48.51 -25.69
C ARG A 187 25.60 -47.55 -26.77
N SER A 188 25.37 -48.03 -27.98
CA SER A 188 24.98 -47.14 -29.13
C SER A 188 23.47 -46.98 -29.34
N LYS A 189 22.61 -47.50 -28.42
CA LYS A 189 21.15 -47.48 -28.53
C LYS A 189 20.41 -46.83 -27.36
N VAL A 190 21.13 -46.08 -26.48
CA VAL A 190 20.49 -45.31 -25.40
C VAL A 190 20.78 -43.83 -25.57
#